data_e32f17ea993f79dc3563bf3c31bdd0fe
#
_entry.id   e32f17ea993f79dc3563bf3c31bdd0fe
#
_cell.length_a   1.000
_cell.length_b   1.000
_cell.length_c   1.000
_cell.angle_alpha   90.00
_cell.angle_beta   90.00
_cell.angle_gamma   90.00
#
_symmetry.space_group_name_H-M   'P 1'
#
loop_
_entity.id
_entity.type
_entity.pdbx_description
1 polymer ?
#
loop_
_entity_poly.entity_id
_entity_poly.type
_entity_poly.pdbx_seq_one_letter_code
_entity_poly.pdbx_strand_id
1 'polypeptide(L)'
;MVRFAGDEGIVVGAWGSDPALAERSRSARIPLSGDSASAQVHRTGVPVRIDDCPLPGGGDPATTRGFRAGVAAPINLRGGLWGAVASMSAEAGGLPPMAEETLAQFARMVALAIANSEARAQLELRAVSDPLTGLANHREFHERLAREVARAERDGAPLSLVLMDLDHFKQVNDIHGHQAGDIVLRETAERLRSVAREGEIIGRVGGEEFAWLLPSATAQDAHAAAERVREAVRDTPFEGIGRLTASCGAADLAAAGSPSELFRLADSALYAAKSHGRDLTVTYSPGASYDLSARERAERLERATALNALRALARAIDAKDAYTQQHSERVADLAVRLATALGWSVLEAARLREAGLVHDVGKIGV
;
A
#
# COMPACT_ATOMS: atom_id res chain seq x y z
N MET A 1 0.89 -32.58 11.43
CA MET A 1 0.14 -31.57 10.66
C MET A 1 0.89 -31.26 9.38
N VAL A 2 0.23 -31.31 8.27
CA VAL A 2 0.80 -31.15 6.92
C VAL A 2 0.09 -30.01 6.21
N ARG A 3 0.84 -29.05 5.68
CA ARG A 3 0.32 -28.00 4.79
C ARG A 3 0.50 -28.44 3.34
N PHE A 4 -0.52 -28.31 2.53
CA PHE A 4 -0.45 -28.64 1.11
C PHE A 4 0.14 -27.48 0.28
N ALA A 5 1.02 -27.83 -0.65
CA ALA A 5 1.68 -26.91 -1.55
C ALA A 5 1.85 -27.57 -2.93
N GLY A 6 0.81 -27.45 -3.78
CA GLY A 6 0.73 -28.23 -5.01
C GLY A 6 0.68 -29.73 -4.70
N ASP A 7 1.49 -30.53 -5.39
CA ASP A 7 1.56 -31.98 -5.24
C ASP A 7 2.42 -32.46 -4.06
N GLU A 8 2.89 -31.53 -3.22
CA GLU A 8 3.70 -31.83 -2.03
C GLU A 8 3.01 -31.36 -0.74
N GLY A 9 3.21 -32.11 0.33
CA GLY A 9 2.85 -31.73 1.69
C GLY A 9 4.09 -31.32 2.48
N ILE A 10 4.02 -30.20 3.19
CA ILE A 10 5.08 -29.73 4.10
C ILE A 10 4.64 -30.02 5.53
N VAL A 11 5.41 -30.79 6.29
CA VAL A 11 5.13 -31.07 7.70
C VAL A 11 5.44 -29.84 8.54
N VAL A 12 4.41 -29.11 8.96
CA VAL A 12 4.55 -27.88 9.76
C VAL A 12 4.51 -28.14 11.27
N GLY A 13 4.16 -29.34 11.69
CA GLY A 13 4.21 -29.76 13.09
C GLY A 13 4.08 -31.26 13.23
N ALA A 14 4.88 -31.86 14.12
CA ALA A 14 4.83 -33.28 14.45
C ALA A 14 5.00 -33.48 15.95
N TRP A 15 4.25 -34.46 16.49
CA TRP A 15 4.28 -34.88 17.87
C TRP A 15 4.12 -36.39 17.94
N GLY A 16 4.71 -37.04 18.89
CA GLY A 16 4.57 -38.49 19.02
C GLY A 16 5.33 -39.07 20.23
N SER A 17 5.21 -40.37 20.43
CA SER A 17 5.90 -41.14 21.47
C SER A 17 7.43 -41.19 21.27
N ASP A 18 7.88 -40.98 20.04
CA ASP A 18 9.30 -40.79 19.70
C ASP A 18 9.59 -39.32 19.38
N PRO A 19 10.16 -38.53 20.31
CA PRO A 19 10.48 -37.12 20.10
C PRO A 19 11.50 -36.89 18.99
N ALA A 20 12.44 -37.83 18.78
CA ALA A 20 13.47 -37.71 17.76
C ALA A 20 12.88 -37.89 16.35
N LEU A 21 11.91 -38.77 16.20
CA LEU A 21 11.15 -38.93 14.95
C LEU A 21 10.28 -37.70 14.68
N ALA A 22 9.61 -37.16 15.68
CA ALA A 22 8.78 -35.98 15.57
C ALA A 22 9.64 -34.76 15.12
N GLU A 23 10.80 -34.55 15.72
CA GLU A 23 11.71 -33.47 15.35
C GLU A 23 12.24 -33.60 13.91
N ARG A 24 12.70 -34.80 13.51
CA ARG A 24 13.15 -35.07 12.13
C ARG A 24 12.05 -34.93 11.10
N SER A 25 10.78 -35.07 11.50
CA SER A 25 9.63 -34.95 10.62
C SER A 25 9.25 -33.49 10.36
N ARG A 26 9.61 -32.56 11.24
CA ARG A 26 9.32 -31.12 11.03
C ARG A 26 10.03 -30.61 9.79
N SER A 27 9.33 -29.83 9.00
CA SER A 27 9.79 -29.27 7.71
C SER A 27 10.04 -30.31 6.61
N ALA A 28 9.78 -31.61 6.87
CA ALA A 28 9.89 -32.62 5.83
C ALA A 28 8.85 -32.39 4.73
N ARG A 29 9.27 -32.60 3.49
CA ARG A 29 8.37 -32.64 2.34
C ARG A 29 7.92 -34.07 2.09
N ILE A 30 6.64 -34.26 1.87
CA ILE A 30 6.04 -35.55 1.57
C ILE A 30 5.27 -35.46 0.26
N PRO A 31 5.42 -36.41 -0.66
CA PRO A 31 4.62 -36.44 -1.89
C PRO A 31 3.14 -36.71 -1.55
N LEU A 32 2.23 -36.06 -2.25
CA LEU A 32 0.79 -36.23 -2.12
C LEU A 32 0.20 -37.15 -3.22
N SER A 33 1.05 -37.73 -4.05
CA SER A 33 0.70 -38.65 -5.12
C SER A 33 0.49 -40.11 -4.64
N GLY A 34 0.85 -40.42 -3.39
CA GLY A 34 0.71 -41.76 -2.82
C GLY A 34 -0.67 -42.07 -2.20
N ASP A 35 -0.75 -43.21 -1.49
CA ASP A 35 -1.98 -43.69 -0.83
C ASP A 35 -2.03 -43.41 0.67
N SER A 36 -1.14 -42.55 1.17
CA SER A 36 -1.19 -42.12 2.57
C SER A 36 -2.49 -41.41 2.90
N ALA A 37 -2.89 -41.43 4.18
CA ALA A 37 -4.12 -40.78 4.63
C ALA A 37 -4.11 -39.26 4.28
N SER A 38 -2.96 -38.57 4.40
CA SER A 38 -2.84 -37.17 4.01
C SER A 38 -2.98 -36.95 2.50
N ALA A 39 -2.44 -37.86 1.66
CA ALA A 39 -2.57 -37.78 0.21
C ALA A 39 -4.03 -38.03 -0.22
N GLN A 40 -4.72 -38.96 0.43
CA GLN A 40 -6.15 -39.21 0.17
C GLN A 40 -7.02 -38.00 0.60
N VAL A 41 -6.74 -37.34 1.74
CA VAL A 41 -7.40 -36.10 2.14
C VAL A 41 -7.16 -35.02 1.12
N HIS A 42 -5.94 -34.88 0.58
CA HIS A 42 -5.64 -33.93 -0.46
C HIS A 42 -6.49 -34.10 -1.72
N ARG A 43 -6.71 -35.35 -2.14
CA ARG A 43 -7.54 -35.68 -3.31
C ARG A 43 -9.04 -35.53 -3.08
N THR A 44 -9.50 -35.88 -1.89
CA THR A 44 -10.94 -36.05 -1.61
C THR A 44 -11.55 -34.89 -0.80
N GLY A 45 -10.74 -34.17 -0.02
CA GLY A 45 -11.20 -33.12 0.88
C GLY A 45 -11.99 -33.61 2.10
N VAL A 46 -12.06 -34.92 2.33
CA VAL A 46 -12.82 -35.54 3.45
C VAL A 46 -11.89 -36.28 4.38
N PRO A 47 -12.30 -36.54 5.65
CA PRO A 47 -11.53 -37.39 6.55
C PRO A 47 -11.32 -38.79 5.96
N VAL A 48 -10.15 -39.36 6.23
CA VAL A 48 -9.74 -40.67 5.71
C VAL A 48 -9.16 -41.51 6.83
N ARG A 49 -9.54 -42.78 6.86
CA ARG A 49 -9.01 -43.83 7.73
C ARG A 49 -8.39 -44.95 6.92
N ILE A 50 -7.22 -45.40 7.32
CA ILE A 50 -6.52 -46.58 6.78
C ILE A 50 -6.16 -47.45 7.97
N ASP A 51 -6.77 -48.64 8.09
CA ASP A 51 -6.57 -49.54 9.23
C ASP A 51 -5.38 -50.48 9.04
N ASP A 52 -5.04 -50.83 7.81
CA ASP A 52 -3.82 -51.54 7.47
C ASP A 52 -3.26 -51.08 6.13
N CYS A 53 -2.07 -50.53 6.17
CA CYS A 53 -1.31 -50.16 4.99
C CYS A 53 -0.34 -51.31 4.67
N PRO A 54 -0.44 -51.97 3.52
CA PRO A 54 0.46 -53.08 3.20
C PRO A 54 1.92 -52.60 3.21
N LEU A 55 2.81 -53.39 3.86
CA LEU A 55 4.24 -53.15 3.90
C LEU A 55 4.88 -53.13 2.49
N PRO A 56 5.95 -52.40 2.24
CA PRO A 56 6.25 -51.74 0.99
C PRO A 56 6.68 -52.66 -0.13
N GLY A 57 6.01 -52.50 -1.28
CA GLY A 57 6.58 -52.78 -2.59
C GLY A 57 6.77 -51.52 -3.46
N GLY A 58 6.41 -50.35 -2.96
CA GLY A 58 6.54 -49.12 -3.73
C GLY A 58 6.33 -47.84 -2.90
N GLY A 59 7.41 -47.24 -2.52
CA GLY A 59 7.67 -45.79 -2.43
C GLY A 59 6.77 -44.86 -1.62
N ASP A 60 5.80 -45.30 -0.80
CA ASP A 60 5.03 -44.38 0.04
C ASP A 60 5.84 -43.97 1.29
N PRO A 61 6.06 -42.67 1.51
CA PRO A 61 6.81 -42.16 2.68
C PRO A 61 6.21 -42.57 4.02
N ALA A 62 4.91 -42.85 4.12
CA ALA A 62 4.28 -43.31 5.34
C ALA A 62 4.72 -44.75 5.70
N THR A 63 4.83 -45.64 4.72
CA THR A 63 5.29 -47.02 4.91
C THR A 63 6.79 -47.13 5.10
N THR A 64 7.59 -46.27 4.49
CA THR A 64 9.06 -46.21 4.73
C THR A 64 9.40 -45.78 6.15
N ARG A 65 8.44 -45.19 6.91
CA ARG A 65 8.59 -44.83 8.33
C ARG A 65 8.07 -45.93 9.29
N GLY A 66 7.59 -47.07 8.79
CA GLY A 66 7.10 -48.15 9.60
C GLY A 66 5.69 -47.99 10.15
N PHE A 67 4.90 -47.04 9.63
CA PHE A 67 3.48 -46.89 10.01
C PHE A 67 2.58 -47.81 9.21
N ARG A 68 1.65 -48.50 9.90
CA ARG A 68 0.70 -49.45 9.31
C ARG A 68 -0.73 -48.93 9.33
N ALA A 69 -1.11 -48.06 10.25
CA ALA A 69 -2.42 -47.43 10.28
C ALA A 69 -2.32 -45.92 10.30
N GLY A 70 -3.29 -45.23 9.72
CA GLY A 70 -3.35 -43.78 9.65
C GLY A 70 -4.76 -43.23 9.59
N VAL A 71 -4.98 -42.10 10.24
CA VAL A 71 -6.19 -41.29 10.11
C VAL A 71 -5.77 -39.89 9.78
N ALA A 72 -6.43 -39.24 8.83
CA ALA A 72 -6.21 -37.84 8.50
C ALA A 72 -7.54 -37.09 8.36
N ALA A 73 -7.54 -35.83 8.76
CA ALA A 73 -8.68 -34.93 8.63
C ALA A 73 -8.27 -33.63 7.96
N PRO A 74 -9.10 -33.10 7.05
CA PRO A 74 -8.79 -31.85 6.32
C PRO A 74 -8.84 -30.64 7.23
N ILE A 75 -7.89 -29.71 7.00
CA ILE A 75 -7.91 -28.36 7.53
C ILE A 75 -8.43 -27.46 6.42
N ASN A 76 -9.67 -27.01 6.53
CA ASN A 76 -10.32 -26.14 5.57
C ASN A 76 -10.31 -24.69 6.06
N LEU A 77 -9.80 -23.76 5.26
CA LEU A 77 -9.90 -22.32 5.45
C LEU A 77 -10.87 -21.72 4.42
N ARG A 78 -11.19 -20.42 4.55
CA ARG A 78 -12.14 -19.74 3.63
C ARG A 78 -11.72 -19.80 2.15
N GLY A 79 -10.42 -19.99 1.87
CA GLY A 79 -9.85 -20.09 0.52
C GLY A 79 -9.75 -21.52 -0.03
N GLY A 80 -10.18 -22.56 0.73
CA GLY A 80 -10.11 -23.95 0.31
C GLY A 80 -9.35 -24.86 1.27
N LEU A 81 -8.94 -26.01 0.78
CA LEU A 81 -8.22 -27.04 1.55
C LEU A 81 -6.76 -26.59 1.79
N TRP A 82 -6.46 -26.21 3.04
CA TRP A 82 -5.13 -25.71 3.43
C TRP A 82 -4.14 -26.84 3.71
N GLY A 83 -4.62 -27.97 4.24
CA GLY A 83 -3.76 -29.05 4.66
C GLY A 83 -4.52 -30.16 5.38
N ALA A 84 -3.81 -31.00 6.13
CA ALA A 84 -4.38 -32.04 6.94
C ALA A 84 -3.70 -32.19 8.30
N VAL A 85 -4.48 -32.64 9.28
CA VAL A 85 -3.95 -33.24 10.51
C VAL A 85 -4.01 -34.75 10.36
N ALA A 86 -2.91 -35.43 10.64
CA ALA A 86 -2.85 -36.88 10.55
C ALA A 86 -2.30 -37.48 11.86
N SER A 87 -2.82 -38.63 12.23
CA SER A 87 -2.31 -39.51 13.28
C SER A 87 -1.97 -40.87 12.68
N MET A 88 -0.87 -41.46 13.11
CA MET A 88 -0.35 -42.72 12.54
C MET A 88 0.03 -43.68 13.66
N SER A 89 -0.10 -44.99 13.39
CA SER A 89 0.33 -46.06 14.28
C SER A 89 1.22 -47.02 13.51
N ALA A 90 2.23 -47.59 14.20
CA ALA A 90 3.06 -48.68 13.69
C ALA A 90 2.31 -50.06 13.69
N GLU A 91 1.19 -50.17 14.37
CA GLU A 91 0.37 -51.37 14.45
C GLU A 91 -0.85 -51.25 13.51
N ALA A 92 -1.18 -52.29 12.80
CA ALA A 92 -2.39 -52.37 12.01
C ALA A 92 -3.62 -52.30 12.95
N GLY A 93 -4.59 -51.42 12.61
CA GLY A 93 -5.75 -51.18 13.47
C GLY A 93 -5.42 -50.50 14.81
N GLY A 94 -4.18 -50.03 15.04
CA GLY A 94 -3.72 -49.48 16.30
C GLY A 94 -4.25 -48.06 16.65
N LEU A 95 -5.20 -47.54 15.87
CA LEU A 95 -5.86 -46.26 16.15
C LEU A 95 -7.28 -46.49 16.69
N PRO A 96 -7.69 -45.75 17.75
CA PRO A 96 -9.03 -45.90 18.34
C PRO A 96 -10.16 -45.70 17.31
N PRO A 97 -11.33 -46.31 17.47
CA PRO A 97 -12.48 -46.11 16.57
C PRO A 97 -12.90 -44.65 16.43
N MET A 98 -12.78 -43.85 17.51
CA MET A 98 -13.12 -42.40 17.53
C MET A 98 -12.01 -41.48 16.98
N ALA A 99 -10.88 -42.05 16.55
CA ALA A 99 -9.72 -41.22 16.11
C ALA A 99 -10.06 -40.29 14.95
N GLU A 100 -10.90 -40.72 14.01
CA GLU A 100 -11.34 -39.95 12.86
C GLU A 100 -12.14 -38.70 13.28
N GLU A 101 -13.15 -38.92 14.14
CA GLU A 101 -13.99 -37.82 14.63
C GLU A 101 -13.21 -36.84 15.52
N THR A 102 -12.37 -37.37 16.40
CA THR A 102 -11.49 -36.57 17.26
C THR A 102 -10.55 -35.74 16.43
N LEU A 103 -9.93 -36.32 15.40
CA LEU A 103 -8.99 -35.62 14.54
C LEU A 103 -9.70 -34.59 13.67
N ALA A 104 -10.92 -34.85 13.22
CA ALA A 104 -11.73 -33.87 12.50
C ALA A 104 -12.12 -32.67 13.39
N GLN A 105 -12.43 -32.90 14.68
CA GLN A 105 -12.67 -31.82 15.63
C GLN A 105 -11.39 -30.98 15.84
N PHE A 106 -10.25 -31.64 16.02
CA PHE A 106 -8.98 -30.99 16.17
C PHE A 106 -8.60 -30.20 14.92
N ALA A 107 -8.81 -30.72 13.73
CA ALA A 107 -8.57 -30.02 12.46
C ALA A 107 -9.41 -28.74 12.35
N ARG A 108 -10.68 -28.76 12.82
CA ARG A 108 -11.50 -27.52 12.87
C ARG A 108 -10.95 -26.49 13.84
N MET A 109 -10.45 -26.91 15.01
CA MET A 109 -9.82 -25.97 15.97
C MET A 109 -8.55 -25.36 15.39
N VAL A 110 -7.72 -26.16 14.71
CA VAL A 110 -6.52 -25.67 14.02
C VAL A 110 -6.90 -24.70 12.90
N ALA A 111 -7.93 -25.01 12.10
CA ALA A 111 -8.42 -24.11 11.07
C ALA A 111 -8.84 -22.74 11.63
N LEU A 112 -9.57 -22.74 12.74
CA LEU A 112 -9.98 -21.50 13.43
C LEU A 112 -8.77 -20.71 13.96
N ALA A 113 -7.78 -21.38 14.54
CA ALA A 113 -6.57 -20.74 15.04
C ALA A 113 -5.76 -20.10 13.91
N ILE A 114 -5.60 -20.79 12.78
CA ILE A 114 -4.92 -20.23 11.59
C ILE A 114 -5.68 -19.01 11.07
N ALA A 115 -7.00 -19.12 10.86
CA ALA A 115 -7.83 -18.03 10.36
C ALA A 115 -7.79 -16.82 11.28
N ASN A 116 -7.83 -16.98 12.59
CA ASN A 116 -7.71 -15.90 13.58
C ASN A 116 -6.32 -15.24 13.53
N SER A 117 -5.25 -16.02 13.39
CA SER A 117 -3.89 -15.50 13.26
C SER A 117 -3.71 -14.69 11.99
N GLU A 118 -4.21 -15.17 10.86
CA GLU A 118 -4.17 -14.46 9.57
C GLU A 118 -5.00 -13.16 9.63
N ALA A 119 -6.22 -13.22 10.19
CA ALA A 119 -7.07 -12.06 10.36
C ALA A 119 -6.41 -11.00 11.27
N ARG A 120 -5.75 -11.43 12.35
CA ARG A 120 -5.02 -10.54 13.25
C ARG A 120 -3.83 -9.89 12.54
N ALA A 121 -3.03 -10.65 11.81
CA ALA A 121 -1.91 -10.13 11.03
C ALA A 121 -2.36 -9.11 9.97
N GLN A 122 -3.49 -9.38 9.30
CA GLN A 122 -4.09 -8.44 8.36
C GLN A 122 -4.61 -7.16 9.02
N LEU A 123 -5.21 -7.28 10.22
CA LEU A 123 -5.65 -6.12 11.00
C LEU A 123 -4.44 -5.28 11.45
N GLU A 124 -3.37 -5.92 11.91
CA GLU A 124 -2.13 -5.25 12.31
C GLU A 124 -1.48 -4.52 11.11
N LEU A 125 -1.41 -5.15 9.94
CA LEU A 125 -0.92 -4.50 8.71
C LEU A 125 -1.78 -3.30 8.31
N ARG A 126 -3.11 -3.42 8.32
CA ARG A 126 -4.02 -2.29 8.04
C ARG A 126 -3.94 -1.20 9.10
N ALA A 127 -3.55 -1.57 10.31
CA ALA A 127 -3.40 -0.61 11.40
C ALA A 127 -2.16 0.27 11.27
N VAL A 128 -1.10 -0.15 10.56
CA VAL A 128 0.19 0.55 10.46
C VAL A 128 0.54 1.05 9.06
N SER A 129 -0.07 0.50 8.00
CA SER A 129 0.24 0.90 6.62
C SER A 129 -0.94 1.49 5.87
N ASP A 130 -0.67 2.36 4.91
CA ASP A 130 -1.64 2.82 3.91
C ASP A 130 -1.90 1.71 2.88
N PRO A 131 -3.16 1.30 2.67
CA PRO A 131 -3.48 0.14 1.83
C PRO A 131 -3.20 0.35 0.34
N LEU A 132 -3.09 1.60 -0.12
CA LEU A 132 -2.83 1.91 -1.52
C LEU A 132 -1.33 1.90 -1.83
N THR A 133 -0.52 2.50 -0.97
CA THR A 133 0.90 2.74 -1.20
C THR A 133 1.81 1.79 -0.41
N GLY A 134 1.30 1.13 0.63
CA GLY A 134 2.09 0.29 1.54
C GLY A 134 3.10 1.05 2.40
N LEU A 135 3.08 2.39 2.40
CA LEU A 135 3.84 3.24 3.30
C LEU A 135 3.21 3.24 4.70
N ALA A 136 3.91 3.78 5.70
CA ALA A 136 3.27 4.03 7.00
C ALA A 136 2.02 4.91 6.79
N ASN A 137 0.91 4.53 7.42
CA ASN A 137 -0.27 5.39 7.41
C ASN A 137 -0.09 6.58 8.35
N HIS A 138 -1.01 7.54 8.31
CA HIS A 138 -0.98 8.75 9.14
C HIS A 138 -0.70 8.45 10.62
N ARG A 139 -1.41 7.47 11.21
CA ARG A 139 -1.26 7.13 12.62
C ARG A 139 0.13 6.58 12.93
N GLU A 140 0.57 5.57 12.20
CA GLU A 140 1.88 4.94 12.40
C GLU A 140 3.02 5.94 12.18
N PHE A 141 2.88 6.82 11.18
CA PHE A 141 3.87 7.86 10.94
C PHE A 141 4.03 8.80 12.15
N HIS A 142 2.92 9.28 12.72
CA HIS A 142 2.96 10.15 13.91
C HIS A 142 3.48 9.45 15.16
N GLU A 143 3.16 8.16 15.34
CA GLU A 143 3.72 7.35 16.43
C GLU A 143 5.24 7.17 16.28
N ARG A 144 5.72 6.94 15.05
CA ARG A 144 7.17 6.87 14.76
C ARG A 144 7.86 8.21 14.94
N LEU A 145 7.26 9.29 14.46
CA LEU A 145 7.77 10.65 14.66
C LEU A 145 7.99 10.93 16.15
N ALA A 146 7.02 10.63 17.01
CA ALA A 146 7.15 10.83 18.44
C ALA A 146 8.29 10.00 19.06
N ARG A 147 8.45 8.74 18.63
CA ARG A 147 9.54 7.86 19.09
C ARG A 147 10.92 8.37 18.66
N GLU A 148 11.06 8.78 17.40
CA GLU A 148 12.34 9.26 16.89
C GLU A 148 12.73 10.63 17.45
N VAL A 149 11.77 11.53 17.71
CA VAL A 149 12.03 12.79 18.42
C VAL A 149 12.56 12.50 19.83
N ALA A 150 11.88 11.64 20.59
CA ALA A 150 12.36 11.28 21.93
C ALA A 150 13.73 10.58 21.93
N ARG A 151 14.06 9.84 20.88
CA ARG A 151 15.37 9.23 20.68
C ARG A 151 16.43 10.29 20.37
N ALA A 152 16.15 11.17 19.38
CA ALA A 152 17.06 12.22 18.98
C ALA A 152 17.41 13.18 20.12
N GLU A 153 16.42 13.53 20.95
CA GLU A 153 16.63 14.35 22.16
C GLU A 153 17.55 13.66 23.18
N ARG A 154 17.39 12.35 23.41
CA ARG A 154 18.25 11.60 24.35
C ARG A 154 19.68 11.46 23.83
N ASP A 155 19.83 11.21 22.54
CA ASP A 155 21.11 10.91 21.91
C ASP A 155 21.85 12.19 21.46
N GLY A 156 21.19 13.36 21.50
CA GLY A 156 21.70 14.62 20.96
C GLY A 156 21.92 14.58 19.45
N ALA A 157 21.20 13.69 18.74
CA ALA A 157 21.34 13.50 17.32
C ALA A 157 20.41 14.44 16.52
N PRO A 158 20.81 14.90 15.33
CA PRO A 158 19.91 15.68 14.47
C PRO A 158 18.77 14.79 13.97
N LEU A 159 17.60 15.39 13.74
CA LEU A 159 16.43 14.76 13.17
C LEU A 159 15.71 15.79 12.31
N SER A 160 15.33 15.41 11.12
CA SER A 160 14.59 16.28 10.21
C SER A 160 13.33 15.60 9.67
N LEU A 161 12.38 16.43 9.27
CA LEU A 161 11.12 16.04 8.66
C LEU A 161 10.95 16.78 7.32
N VAL A 162 10.55 16.03 6.29
CA VAL A 162 10.09 16.56 5.01
C VAL A 162 8.62 16.21 4.84
N LEU A 163 7.80 17.18 4.50
CA LEU A 163 6.45 17.01 3.99
C LEU A 163 6.46 17.27 2.49
N MET A 164 5.81 16.43 1.73
CA MET A 164 5.68 16.52 0.28
C MET A 164 4.22 16.41 -0.14
N ASP A 165 3.84 17.18 -1.13
CA ASP A 165 2.50 17.17 -1.72
C ASP A 165 2.64 17.20 -3.25
N LEU A 166 1.84 16.37 -3.93
CA LEU A 166 1.80 16.32 -5.38
C LEU A 166 1.05 17.52 -5.95
N ASP A 167 1.75 18.33 -6.71
CA ASP A 167 1.18 19.54 -7.30
C ASP A 167 0.06 19.18 -8.28
N HIS A 168 -1.09 19.84 -8.12
CA HIS A 168 -2.23 19.69 -9.02
C HIS A 168 -2.82 18.27 -9.11
N PHE A 169 -2.61 17.41 -8.11
CA PHE A 169 -3.09 16.03 -8.11
C PHE A 169 -4.62 15.91 -8.32
N LYS A 170 -5.39 16.86 -7.80
CA LYS A 170 -6.84 16.92 -8.08
C LYS A 170 -7.13 16.96 -9.57
N GLN A 171 -6.33 17.67 -10.38
CA GLN A 171 -6.52 17.75 -11.84
C GLN A 171 -6.24 16.41 -12.52
N VAL A 172 -5.32 15.59 -11.99
CA VAL A 172 -5.15 14.20 -12.46
C VAL A 172 -6.43 13.41 -12.30
N ASN A 173 -7.04 13.46 -11.12
CA ASN A 173 -8.32 12.79 -10.86
C ASN A 173 -9.45 13.32 -11.75
N ASP A 174 -9.53 14.64 -11.91
CA ASP A 174 -10.58 15.30 -12.70
C ASP A 174 -10.46 14.98 -14.21
N ILE A 175 -9.25 14.77 -14.71
CA ILE A 175 -8.97 14.53 -16.14
C ILE A 175 -8.92 13.03 -16.46
N HIS A 176 -8.21 12.24 -15.66
CA HIS A 176 -7.89 10.84 -15.94
C HIS A 176 -8.67 9.85 -15.07
N GLY A 177 -9.45 10.35 -14.09
CA GLY A 177 -10.22 9.55 -13.14
C GLY A 177 -9.38 9.08 -11.94
N HIS A 178 -10.08 8.64 -10.88
CA HIS A 178 -9.47 8.23 -9.61
C HIS A 178 -8.49 7.05 -9.74
N GLN A 179 -8.73 6.14 -10.69
CA GLN A 179 -7.81 5.01 -10.91
C GLN A 179 -6.41 5.48 -11.38
N ALA A 180 -6.37 6.52 -12.22
CA ALA A 180 -5.11 7.14 -12.63
C ALA A 180 -4.43 7.83 -11.44
N GLY A 181 -5.18 8.53 -10.59
CA GLY A 181 -4.67 9.08 -9.34
C GLY A 181 -4.06 8.02 -8.43
N ASP A 182 -4.71 6.86 -8.30
CA ASP A 182 -4.19 5.72 -7.52
C ASP A 182 -2.86 5.18 -8.08
N ILE A 183 -2.70 5.15 -9.40
CA ILE A 183 -1.43 4.78 -10.06
C ILE A 183 -0.35 5.79 -9.71
N VAL A 184 -0.62 7.08 -9.84
CA VAL A 184 0.31 8.16 -9.47
C VAL A 184 0.76 8.04 -8.02
N LEU A 185 -0.16 7.80 -7.10
CA LEU A 185 0.18 7.68 -5.67
C LEU A 185 1.07 6.45 -5.38
N ARG A 186 0.82 5.30 -6.02
CA ARG A 186 1.67 4.10 -5.88
C ARG A 186 3.06 4.35 -6.43
N GLU A 187 3.14 4.89 -7.64
CA GLU A 187 4.42 5.17 -8.30
C GLU A 187 5.23 6.24 -7.54
N THR A 188 4.56 7.26 -7.01
CA THR A 188 5.21 8.26 -6.12
C THR A 188 5.78 7.60 -4.88
N ALA A 189 5.06 6.69 -4.25
CA ALA A 189 5.56 5.94 -3.09
C ALA A 189 6.78 5.07 -3.45
N GLU A 190 6.83 4.48 -4.63
CA GLU A 190 7.98 3.72 -5.12
C GLU A 190 9.20 4.63 -5.36
N ARG A 191 8.99 5.79 -5.96
CA ARG A 191 10.04 6.80 -6.16
C ARG A 191 10.61 7.29 -4.82
N LEU A 192 9.76 7.56 -3.83
CA LEU A 192 10.17 7.89 -2.46
C LEU A 192 11.03 6.77 -1.85
N ARG A 193 10.59 5.51 -1.95
CA ARG A 193 11.36 4.36 -1.43
C ARG A 193 12.72 4.22 -2.12
N SER A 194 12.80 4.49 -3.42
CA SER A 194 14.04 4.33 -4.18
C SER A 194 15.13 5.34 -3.80
N VAL A 195 14.74 6.51 -3.27
CA VAL A 195 15.68 7.56 -2.85
C VAL A 195 15.92 7.59 -1.35
N ALA A 196 15.11 6.89 -0.57
CA ALA A 196 15.24 6.81 0.89
C ALA A 196 16.37 5.87 1.30
N ARG A 197 17.01 6.19 2.44
CA ARG A 197 18.06 5.38 3.05
C ARG A 197 17.47 4.40 4.08
N GLU A 198 18.25 3.39 4.42
CA GLU A 198 17.91 2.48 5.50
C GLU A 198 17.75 3.25 6.83
N GLY A 199 16.67 2.98 7.56
CA GLY A 199 16.33 3.66 8.80
C GLY A 199 15.50 4.93 8.65
N GLU A 200 15.34 5.47 7.44
CA GLU A 200 14.42 6.57 7.17
C GLU A 200 12.97 6.06 7.10
N ILE A 201 12.02 6.90 7.51
CA ILE A 201 10.63 6.50 7.66
C ILE A 201 9.77 7.34 6.72
N ILE A 202 9.06 6.65 5.80
CA ILE A 202 8.15 7.30 4.87
C ILE A 202 6.72 6.93 5.21
N GLY A 203 5.82 7.91 5.20
CA GLY A 203 4.39 7.72 5.40
C GLY A 203 3.56 8.49 4.39
N ARG A 204 2.35 8.01 4.15
CA ARG A 204 1.28 8.78 3.51
C ARG A 204 0.37 9.33 4.58
N VAL A 205 0.38 10.65 4.74
CA VAL A 205 -0.29 11.34 5.85
C VAL A 205 -1.58 12.02 5.46
N GLY A 206 -1.82 12.17 4.15
CA GLY A 206 -3.04 12.74 3.57
C GLY A 206 -3.41 12.09 2.24
N GLY A 207 -4.34 12.69 1.52
CA GLY A 207 -4.78 12.18 0.21
C GLY A 207 -3.65 12.10 -0.81
N GLU A 208 -2.94 13.19 -0.99
CA GLU A 208 -1.80 13.38 -1.92
C GLU A 208 -0.53 13.82 -1.18
N GLU A 209 -0.56 13.73 0.17
CA GLU A 209 0.48 14.19 1.06
C GLU A 209 1.32 13.03 1.60
N PHE A 210 2.63 13.17 1.50
CA PHE A 210 3.62 12.24 2.00
C PHE A 210 4.50 12.91 3.03
N ALA A 211 4.96 12.16 4.02
CA ALA A 211 5.87 12.62 5.04
C ALA A 211 7.10 11.70 5.07
N TRP A 212 8.28 12.29 5.25
CA TRP A 212 9.54 11.58 5.28
C TRP A 212 10.37 12.04 6.47
N LEU A 213 10.59 11.15 7.43
CA LEU A 213 11.37 11.40 8.62
C LEU A 213 12.79 10.87 8.41
N LEU A 214 13.77 11.71 8.67
CA LEU A 214 15.17 11.47 8.42
C LEU A 214 15.96 11.52 9.75
N PRO A 215 16.15 10.37 10.42
CA PRO A 215 17.01 10.28 11.59
C PRO A 215 18.48 10.62 11.24
N SER A 216 19.16 11.26 12.16
CA SER A 216 20.56 11.69 12.01
C SER A 216 20.82 12.64 10.82
N ALA A 217 19.81 13.38 10.38
CA ALA A 217 19.87 14.32 9.26
C ALA A 217 19.63 15.75 9.73
N THR A 218 20.42 16.67 9.20
CA THR A 218 20.26 18.12 9.39
C THR A 218 19.22 18.70 8.43
N ALA A 219 18.81 19.95 8.63
CA ALA A 219 17.94 20.67 7.69
C ALA A 219 18.49 20.67 6.25
N GLN A 220 19.81 20.77 6.09
CA GLN A 220 20.47 20.74 4.77
C GLN A 220 20.38 19.35 4.12
N ASP A 221 20.57 18.28 4.90
CA ASP A 221 20.40 16.90 4.43
C ASP A 221 18.97 16.63 4.02
N ALA A 222 18.00 17.13 4.79
CA ALA A 222 16.58 17.03 4.49
C ALA A 222 16.21 17.80 3.21
N HIS A 223 16.75 18.99 3.01
CA HIS A 223 16.58 19.74 1.77
C HIS A 223 17.10 18.95 0.57
N ALA A 224 18.32 18.42 0.66
CA ALA A 224 18.91 17.63 -0.41
C ALA A 224 18.13 16.33 -0.70
N ALA A 225 17.56 15.70 0.34
CA ALA A 225 16.69 14.53 0.19
C ALA A 225 15.38 14.91 -0.52
N ALA A 226 14.75 16.01 -0.11
CA ALA A 226 13.54 16.53 -0.71
C ALA A 226 13.73 16.88 -2.20
N GLU A 227 14.86 17.52 -2.55
CA GLU A 227 15.19 17.83 -3.95
C GLU A 227 15.34 16.53 -4.79
N ARG A 228 16.01 15.48 -4.29
CA ARG A 228 16.13 14.22 -5.03
C ARG A 228 14.76 13.61 -5.37
N VAL A 229 13.82 13.60 -4.43
CA VAL A 229 12.49 13.04 -4.71
C VAL A 229 11.67 13.97 -5.60
N ARG A 230 11.77 15.30 -5.41
CA ARG A 230 11.10 16.28 -6.27
C ARG A 230 11.55 16.11 -7.73
N GLU A 231 12.86 16.00 -7.96
CA GLU A 231 13.43 15.72 -9.29
C GLU A 231 12.98 14.39 -9.84
N ALA A 232 12.97 13.30 -9.03
CA ALA A 232 12.50 12.00 -9.46
C ALA A 232 11.00 12.02 -9.87
N VAL A 233 10.18 12.83 -9.21
CA VAL A 233 8.76 13.02 -9.58
C VAL A 233 8.64 13.82 -10.88
N ARG A 234 9.40 14.92 -11.02
CA ARG A 234 9.34 15.83 -12.17
C ARG A 234 9.90 15.23 -13.45
N ASP A 235 11.06 14.59 -13.37
CA ASP A 235 11.85 14.21 -14.55
C ASP A 235 11.34 12.93 -15.23
N THR A 236 10.64 12.07 -14.47
CA THR A 236 10.07 10.83 -14.99
C THR A 236 8.55 10.97 -15.18
N PRO A 237 8.03 10.99 -16.41
CA PRO A 237 6.60 11.05 -16.65
C PRO A 237 5.87 9.84 -16.07
N PHE A 238 4.64 10.05 -15.61
CA PHE A 238 3.72 8.97 -15.24
C PHE A 238 3.04 8.42 -16.49
N GLU A 239 3.04 7.10 -16.67
CA GLU A 239 2.54 6.47 -17.88
C GLU A 239 1.06 6.80 -18.14
N GLY A 240 0.75 7.28 -19.35
CA GLY A 240 -0.60 7.66 -19.76
C GLY A 240 -1.16 8.94 -19.10
N ILE A 241 -0.38 9.61 -18.22
CA ILE A 241 -0.82 10.79 -17.46
C ILE A 241 0.04 12.01 -17.80
N GLY A 242 1.36 11.81 -17.98
CA GLY A 242 2.29 12.89 -18.25
C GLY A 242 3.13 13.30 -17.03
N ARG A 243 3.65 14.53 -17.08
CA ARG A 243 4.55 15.05 -16.03
C ARG A 243 3.77 15.69 -14.90
N LEU A 244 4.17 15.35 -13.67
CA LEU A 244 3.73 16.00 -12.45
C LEU A 244 4.94 16.61 -11.73
N THR A 245 4.64 17.56 -10.85
CA THR A 245 5.61 18.10 -9.92
C THR A 245 5.18 17.87 -8.48
N ALA A 246 6.08 18.07 -7.55
CA ALA A 246 5.80 18.03 -6.13
C ALA A 246 6.38 19.27 -5.44
N SER A 247 5.70 19.74 -4.43
CA SER A 247 6.21 20.76 -3.51
C SER A 247 6.65 20.10 -2.22
N CYS A 248 7.76 20.53 -1.65
CA CYS A 248 8.32 19.99 -0.42
C CYS A 248 8.57 21.07 0.62
N GLY A 249 8.26 20.76 1.89
CA GLY A 249 8.61 21.56 3.05
C GLY A 249 9.48 20.77 4.01
N ALA A 250 10.65 21.29 4.39
CA ALA A 250 11.58 20.64 5.30
C ALA A 250 11.74 21.44 6.59
N ALA A 251 11.88 20.75 7.73
CA ALA A 251 12.23 21.35 9.02
C ALA A 251 13.11 20.39 9.82
N ASP A 252 13.95 20.91 10.70
CA ASP A 252 14.74 20.12 11.63
C ASP A 252 14.25 20.25 13.09
N LEU A 253 14.62 19.28 13.92
CA LEU A 253 14.25 19.26 15.33
C LEU A 253 14.90 20.40 16.12
N ALA A 254 16.04 20.93 15.68
CA ALA A 254 16.72 22.02 16.35
C ALA A 254 15.87 23.30 16.40
N ALA A 255 14.97 23.49 15.44
CA ALA A 255 14.02 24.59 15.39
C ALA A 255 12.70 24.31 16.11
N ALA A 256 12.46 23.05 16.55
CA ALA A 256 11.19 22.59 17.11
C ALA A 256 11.34 22.11 18.56
N GLY A 257 10.35 22.40 19.40
CA GLY A 257 10.32 21.97 20.80
C GLY A 257 9.49 20.69 21.03
N SER A 258 8.90 20.11 19.99
CA SER A 258 8.05 18.91 20.08
C SER A 258 7.80 18.26 18.72
N PRO A 259 7.33 17.00 18.67
CA PRO A 259 6.93 16.34 17.44
C PRO A 259 5.87 17.13 16.64
N SER A 260 4.87 17.66 17.34
CA SER A 260 3.80 18.47 16.73
C SER A 260 4.33 19.78 16.15
N GLU A 261 5.29 20.39 16.83
CA GLU A 261 5.94 21.59 16.38
C GLU A 261 6.79 21.33 15.13
N LEU A 262 7.57 20.24 15.11
CA LEU A 262 8.37 19.85 13.94
C LEU A 262 7.47 19.64 12.71
N PHE A 263 6.33 18.96 12.88
CA PHE A 263 5.37 18.77 11.82
C PHE A 263 4.79 20.09 11.32
N ARG A 264 4.41 20.99 12.23
CA ARG A 264 3.87 22.30 11.92
C ARG A 264 4.88 23.18 11.16
N LEU A 265 6.16 23.13 11.53
CA LEU A 265 7.22 23.91 10.85
C LEU A 265 7.44 23.40 9.41
N ALA A 266 7.48 22.07 9.21
CA ALA A 266 7.58 21.48 7.89
C ALA A 266 6.35 21.81 7.03
N ASP A 267 5.13 21.81 7.60
CA ASP A 267 3.89 22.19 6.92
C ASP A 267 3.89 23.67 6.50
N SER A 268 4.37 24.56 7.38
CA SER A 268 4.53 25.99 7.03
C SER A 268 5.50 26.18 5.86
N ALA A 269 6.60 25.42 5.83
CA ALA A 269 7.55 25.45 4.72
C ALA A 269 6.94 24.87 3.42
N LEU A 270 6.17 23.77 3.50
CA LEU A 270 5.45 23.21 2.36
C LEU A 270 4.42 24.21 1.80
N TYR A 271 3.71 24.89 2.70
CA TYR A 271 2.78 25.94 2.30
C TYR A 271 3.49 27.06 1.54
N ALA A 272 4.68 27.50 2.02
CA ALA A 272 5.52 28.46 1.31
C ALA A 272 5.92 27.95 -0.09
N ALA A 273 6.36 26.70 -0.21
CA ALA A 273 6.69 26.12 -1.50
C ALA A 273 5.50 26.18 -2.49
N LYS A 274 4.31 25.79 -2.04
CA LYS A 274 3.08 25.88 -2.84
C LYS A 274 2.73 27.32 -3.21
N SER A 275 2.99 28.29 -2.33
CA SER A 275 2.66 29.71 -2.55
C SER A 275 3.66 30.42 -3.48
N HIS A 276 4.91 30.01 -3.51
CA HIS A 276 5.94 30.59 -4.36
C HIS A 276 6.05 29.96 -5.76
N GLY A 277 5.05 29.23 -6.20
CA GLY A 277 4.97 28.76 -7.59
C GLY A 277 4.93 27.25 -7.74
N ARG A 278 5.04 26.47 -6.64
CA ARG A 278 5.14 25.02 -6.64
C ARG A 278 6.43 24.49 -7.26
N ASP A 279 6.57 23.17 -7.42
CA ASP A 279 7.79 22.50 -7.89
C ASP A 279 9.05 23.05 -7.19
N LEU A 280 8.99 23.14 -5.88
CA LEU A 280 9.97 23.80 -5.04
C LEU A 280 10.10 23.11 -3.69
N THR A 281 11.33 23.04 -3.18
CA THR A 281 11.61 22.69 -1.78
C THR A 281 11.91 23.95 -0.98
N VAL A 282 11.18 24.14 0.11
CA VAL A 282 11.45 25.19 1.09
C VAL A 282 11.86 24.54 2.40
N THR A 283 12.97 25.03 2.99
CA THR A 283 13.39 24.63 4.33
C THR A 283 12.98 25.70 5.32
N TYR A 284 12.36 25.31 6.42
CA TYR A 284 11.99 26.23 7.49
C TYR A 284 13.24 26.95 8.05
N SER A 285 13.15 28.26 8.19
CA SER A 285 14.16 29.09 8.83
C SER A 285 13.48 30.05 9.81
N PRO A 286 13.94 30.12 11.07
CA PRO A 286 13.41 31.07 12.04
C PRO A 286 13.49 32.50 11.51
N GLY A 287 12.41 33.27 11.60
CA GLY A 287 12.32 34.66 11.14
C GLY A 287 11.94 34.85 9.67
N ALA A 288 11.84 33.80 8.88
CA ALA A 288 11.24 33.90 7.54
C ALA A 288 9.71 33.98 7.65
N SER A 289 9.09 34.86 6.84
CA SER A 289 7.63 34.92 6.76
C SER A 289 7.14 33.90 5.74
N TYR A 290 6.45 32.85 6.20
CA TYR A 290 5.84 31.81 5.37
C TYR A 290 4.37 32.07 5.07
N ASP A 291 3.79 33.11 5.65
CA ASP A 291 2.39 33.50 5.43
C ASP A 291 2.25 34.31 4.15
N LEU A 292 1.26 33.93 3.33
CA LEU A 292 0.78 34.82 2.27
C LEU A 292 0.27 36.12 2.88
N SER A 293 0.65 37.25 2.31
CA SER A 293 0.02 38.50 2.64
C SER A 293 -1.51 38.44 2.44
N ALA A 294 -2.26 39.23 3.18
CA ALA A 294 -3.70 39.33 3.01
C ALA A 294 -4.10 39.63 1.54
N ARG A 295 -3.26 40.37 0.84
CA ARG A 295 -3.42 40.71 -0.58
C ARG A 295 -3.30 39.49 -1.49
N GLU A 296 -2.29 38.63 -1.31
CA GLU A 296 -2.09 37.42 -2.11
C GLU A 296 -3.21 36.40 -1.89
N ARG A 297 -3.75 36.32 -0.65
CA ARG A 297 -4.95 35.50 -0.35
C ARG A 297 -6.19 36.03 -1.07
N ALA A 298 -6.41 37.33 -1.07
CA ALA A 298 -7.52 37.98 -1.76
C ALA A 298 -7.43 37.78 -3.29
N GLU A 299 -6.27 37.99 -3.90
CA GLU A 299 -6.05 37.80 -5.33
C GLU A 299 -6.30 36.33 -5.78
N ARG A 300 -5.93 35.34 -4.94
CA ARG A 300 -6.22 33.91 -5.20
C ARG A 300 -7.72 33.62 -5.14
N LEU A 301 -8.40 34.17 -4.14
CA LEU A 301 -9.85 33.98 -3.98
C LEU A 301 -10.60 34.61 -5.16
N GLU A 302 -10.20 35.78 -5.61
CA GLU A 302 -10.78 36.44 -6.78
C GLU A 302 -10.59 35.63 -8.06
N ARG A 303 -9.38 35.10 -8.31
CA ARG A 303 -9.09 34.23 -9.48
C ARG A 303 -9.91 32.94 -9.45
N ALA A 304 -10.02 32.29 -8.29
CA ALA A 304 -10.83 31.09 -8.14
C ALA A 304 -12.32 31.36 -8.38
N THR A 305 -12.82 32.49 -7.89
CA THR A 305 -14.20 32.91 -8.06
C THR A 305 -14.49 33.25 -9.54
N ALA A 306 -13.60 33.95 -10.21
CA ALA A 306 -13.71 34.27 -11.65
C ALA A 306 -13.73 33.00 -12.53
N LEU A 307 -12.85 32.04 -12.26
CA LEU A 307 -12.83 30.75 -12.99
C LEU A 307 -14.11 29.95 -12.78
N ASN A 308 -14.64 29.91 -11.57
CA ASN A 308 -15.91 29.23 -11.28
C ASN A 308 -17.10 29.92 -11.99
N ALA A 309 -17.11 31.24 -12.05
CA ALA A 309 -18.13 31.98 -12.79
C ALA A 309 -18.05 31.70 -14.30
N LEU A 310 -16.86 31.66 -14.89
CA LEU A 310 -16.65 31.31 -16.31
C LEU A 310 -17.13 29.89 -16.62
N ARG A 311 -16.83 28.91 -15.74
CA ARG A 311 -17.33 27.52 -15.88
C ARG A 311 -18.85 27.44 -15.80
N ALA A 312 -19.47 28.20 -14.91
CA ALA A 312 -20.91 28.24 -14.79
C ALA A 312 -21.57 28.84 -16.05
N LEU A 313 -20.97 29.90 -16.62
CA LEU A 313 -21.41 30.50 -17.88
C LEU A 313 -21.29 29.54 -19.05
N ALA A 314 -20.16 28.84 -19.21
CA ALA A 314 -19.95 27.84 -20.27
C ALA A 314 -21.03 26.75 -20.21
N ARG A 315 -21.31 26.21 -19.01
CA ARG A 315 -22.39 25.22 -18.83
C ARG A 315 -23.77 25.76 -19.17
N ALA A 316 -24.05 27.01 -18.86
CA ALA A 316 -25.34 27.65 -19.18
C ALA A 316 -25.52 27.82 -20.68
N ILE A 317 -24.46 28.07 -21.45
CA ILE A 317 -24.48 28.18 -22.91
C ILE A 317 -24.73 26.81 -23.52
N ASP A 318 -23.96 25.79 -23.10
CA ASP A 318 -24.13 24.42 -23.56
C ASP A 318 -25.56 23.87 -23.29
N ALA A 319 -26.21 24.34 -22.22
CA ALA A 319 -27.59 23.95 -21.87
C ALA A 319 -28.66 24.66 -22.73
N LYS A 320 -28.36 25.82 -23.33
CA LYS A 320 -29.32 26.60 -24.14
C LYS A 320 -29.46 26.07 -25.56
N ASP A 321 -28.42 25.42 -26.12
CA ASP A 321 -28.43 24.96 -27.49
C ASP A 321 -28.30 23.41 -27.54
N ALA A 322 -29.38 22.75 -27.92
CA ALA A 322 -29.47 21.29 -28.02
C ALA A 322 -28.44 20.66 -28.98
N TYR A 323 -27.89 21.46 -29.89
CA TYR A 323 -26.85 21.01 -30.86
C TYR A 323 -25.45 21.08 -30.32
N THR A 324 -25.20 21.92 -29.31
CA THR A 324 -23.90 22.13 -28.66
C THR A 324 -23.75 21.37 -27.36
N GLN A 325 -24.81 20.66 -26.93
CA GLN A 325 -24.79 19.88 -25.70
C GLN A 325 -23.60 18.91 -25.74
N GLN A 326 -22.65 19.09 -24.81
CA GLN A 326 -21.37 18.38 -24.71
C GLN A 326 -20.30 18.73 -25.80
N HIS A 327 -20.52 19.73 -26.68
CA HIS A 327 -19.49 20.14 -27.64
C HIS A 327 -18.23 20.65 -26.95
N SER A 328 -18.40 21.59 -26.01
CA SER A 328 -17.29 22.20 -25.25
C SER A 328 -16.55 21.16 -24.42
N GLU A 329 -17.25 20.19 -23.83
CA GLU A 329 -16.61 19.08 -23.10
C GLU A 329 -15.81 18.16 -24.05
N ARG A 330 -16.37 17.78 -25.22
CA ARG A 330 -15.67 16.95 -26.19
C ARG A 330 -14.42 17.64 -26.76
N VAL A 331 -14.49 18.94 -27.06
CA VAL A 331 -13.35 19.73 -27.53
C VAL A 331 -12.28 19.79 -26.46
N ALA A 332 -12.66 20.05 -25.21
CA ALA A 332 -11.76 20.10 -24.08
C ALA A 332 -11.07 18.75 -23.84
N ASP A 333 -11.79 17.63 -23.90
CA ASP A 333 -11.23 16.29 -23.69
C ASP A 333 -10.29 15.87 -24.84
N LEU A 334 -10.63 16.21 -26.08
CA LEU A 334 -9.73 15.97 -27.22
C LEU A 334 -8.44 16.78 -27.11
N ALA A 335 -8.54 18.05 -26.71
CA ALA A 335 -7.40 18.93 -26.50
C ALA A 335 -6.47 18.39 -25.40
N VAL A 336 -7.02 17.89 -24.29
CA VAL A 336 -6.23 17.24 -23.20
C VAL A 336 -5.51 15.99 -23.73
N ARG A 337 -6.21 15.11 -24.44
CA ARG A 337 -5.59 13.90 -25.00
C ARG A 337 -4.44 14.23 -25.95
N LEU A 338 -4.60 15.26 -26.78
CA LEU A 338 -3.54 15.73 -27.68
C LEU A 338 -2.36 16.31 -26.90
N ALA A 339 -2.62 17.17 -25.92
CA ALA A 339 -1.58 17.76 -25.09
C ALA A 339 -0.78 16.68 -24.30
N THR A 340 -1.47 15.70 -23.74
CA THR A 340 -0.82 14.56 -23.06
C THR A 340 0.05 13.76 -24.02
N ALA A 341 -0.44 13.47 -25.24
CA ALA A 341 0.32 12.76 -26.27
C ALA A 341 1.57 13.54 -26.72
N LEU A 342 1.53 14.87 -26.67
CA LEU A 342 2.65 15.77 -26.98
C LEU A 342 3.60 15.99 -25.79
N GLY A 343 3.35 15.34 -24.64
CA GLY A 343 4.20 15.41 -23.45
C GLY A 343 4.04 16.69 -22.63
N TRP A 344 2.92 17.40 -22.78
CA TRP A 344 2.62 18.57 -21.93
C TRP A 344 2.42 18.14 -20.47
N SER A 345 2.73 19.04 -19.54
CA SER A 345 2.46 18.79 -18.14
C SER A 345 0.96 18.75 -17.84
N VAL A 346 0.57 18.09 -16.76
CA VAL A 346 -0.83 18.03 -16.31
C VAL A 346 -1.41 19.43 -16.10
N LEU A 347 -0.60 20.39 -15.65
CA LEU A 347 -1.03 21.78 -15.46
C LEU A 347 -1.33 22.47 -16.80
N GLU A 348 -0.48 22.28 -17.81
CA GLU A 348 -0.69 22.83 -19.14
C GLU A 348 -1.92 22.19 -19.82
N ALA A 349 -2.06 20.88 -19.73
CA ALA A 349 -3.23 20.15 -20.21
C ALA A 349 -4.53 20.62 -19.52
N ALA A 350 -4.48 20.87 -18.20
CA ALA A 350 -5.62 21.39 -17.46
C ALA A 350 -6.00 22.83 -17.87
N ARG A 351 -5.02 23.69 -18.12
CA ARG A 351 -5.26 25.04 -18.66
C ARG A 351 -5.87 24.98 -20.06
N LEU A 352 -5.39 24.08 -20.90
CA LEU A 352 -5.95 23.84 -22.24
C LEU A 352 -7.38 23.34 -22.17
N ARG A 353 -7.68 22.45 -21.21
CA ARG A 353 -9.04 21.98 -20.92
C ARG A 353 -9.96 23.13 -20.55
N GLU A 354 -9.53 24.01 -19.64
CA GLU A 354 -10.30 25.18 -19.24
C GLU A 354 -10.57 26.13 -20.44
N ALA A 355 -9.55 26.39 -21.26
CA ALA A 355 -9.72 27.16 -22.48
C ALA A 355 -10.69 26.50 -23.45
N GLY A 356 -10.64 25.18 -23.62
CA GLY A 356 -11.58 24.42 -24.43
C GLY A 356 -13.03 24.50 -23.94
N LEU A 357 -13.25 24.50 -22.62
CA LEU A 357 -14.58 24.62 -22.03
C LEU A 357 -15.23 25.98 -22.28
N VAL A 358 -14.43 27.06 -22.41
CA VAL A 358 -14.94 28.43 -22.55
C VAL A 358 -14.73 29.02 -23.96
N HIS A 359 -14.21 28.24 -24.91
CA HIS A 359 -13.84 28.74 -26.23
C HIS A 359 -15.01 29.40 -27.00
N ASP A 360 -16.21 28.94 -26.74
CA ASP A 360 -17.45 29.40 -27.39
C ASP A 360 -18.24 30.43 -26.55
N VAL A 361 -17.70 30.90 -25.41
CA VAL A 361 -18.40 31.80 -24.47
C VAL A 361 -18.85 33.11 -25.15
N GLY A 362 -18.15 33.55 -26.21
CA GLY A 362 -18.52 34.73 -27.01
C GLY A 362 -19.83 34.59 -27.79
N LYS A 363 -20.37 33.39 -27.95
CA LYS A 363 -21.65 33.15 -28.64
C LYS A 363 -22.87 33.53 -27.82
N ILE A 364 -22.71 34.01 -26.56
CA ILE A 364 -23.82 34.48 -25.72
C ILE A 364 -24.57 35.66 -26.35
N GLY A 365 -23.91 36.47 -27.14
CA GLY A 365 -24.43 37.71 -27.70
C GLY A 365 -24.95 37.64 -29.13
N VAL A 366 -24.99 36.44 -29.73
CA VAL A 366 -25.42 36.23 -31.12
C VAL A 366 -26.78 35.54 -31.17
#